data_edec87ff2e3ca2a8c1c3ab66f96195f2
#
_entry.id   edec87ff2e3ca2a8c1c3ab66f96195f2
#
_cell.length_a   1.000
_cell.length_b   1.000
_cell.length_c   1.000
_cell.angle_alpha   90.00
_cell.angle_beta   90.00
_cell.angle_gamma   90.00
#
_symmetry.space_group_name_H-M   'P 1'
#
loop_
_entity.id
_entity.type
_entity.pdbx_description
1 polymer ?
#
loop_
_entity_poly.entity_id
_entity_poly.type
_entity_poly.pdbx_seq_one_letter_code
_entity_poly.pdbx_strand_id
1 'polypeptide(L)'
;PDNDPRGNWTADPFDAPDESANCNYPIKNPNTNEIFYPPKGRHWRFSKDKFDEVLADNRIVFGKTGKSKPQYKRFQFEAEQRGENVNSIWLDCDTATRGTQEIQNLFESKIFSTPKPEALLKRIIEISTQPNDIVMDFFLGSGTTSAVAHKMNRQYIGIEQMDYIESVSVERLKKVIEGEQGGISKAINWQGGGEFIYFELAKFNQKFIDKISDAKVKDILNIYDEICEKAFLNYDADSKILKDKKDDFKEFNLAEQKEFLLNILNKNMLYVNLDDIEDENYEISQKDKELNKDFYNE
;
A
#
# COMPACT_ATOMS: atom_id res chain seq x y z
N PRO A 1 -0.37 -41.33 -17.00
CA PRO A 1 -1.20 -40.89 -15.92
C PRO A 1 -2.39 -41.82 -15.82
N ASP A 2 -2.61 -42.38 -14.60
CA ASP A 2 -3.85 -43.01 -14.29
C ASP A 2 -4.97 -41.93 -14.31
N ASN A 3 -6.18 -42.30 -14.59
CA ASN A 3 -7.33 -41.40 -14.50
C ASN A 3 -7.74 -41.26 -13.02
N ASP A 4 -6.90 -40.60 -12.21
CA ASP A 4 -7.20 -40.35 -10.80
C ASP A 4 -8.43 -39.43 -10.70
N PRO A 5 -9.51 -39.84 -10.00
CA PRO A 5 -10.74 -39.04 -9.91
C PRO A 5 -10.57 -37.66 -9.29
N ARG A 6 -9.48 -37.41 -8.60
CA ARG A 6 -9.11 -36.12 -8.02
C ARG A 6 -8.60 -35.07 -9.03
N GLY A 7 -8.36 -35.49 -10.28
CA GLY A 7 -7.96 -34.62 -11.38
C GLY A 7 -6.52 -34.80 -11.85
N ASN A 8 -6.02 -33.80 -12.57
CA ASN A 8 -4.68 -33.82 -13.14
C ASN A 8 -3.61 -33.76 -12.04
N TRP A 9 -2.51 -34.49 -12.24
CA TRP A 9 -1.40 -34.52 -11.32
C TRP A 9 -0.04 -34.65 -12.05
N THR A 10 1.03 -34.29 -11.35
CA THR A 10 2.42 -34.50 -11.75
C THR A 10 3.14 -35.35 -10.72
N ALA A 11 4.19 -36.07 -11.17
CA ALA A 11 5.01 -36.91 -10.29
C ALA A 11 6.22 -36.12 -9.76
N ASP A 12 6.21 -35.85 -8.47
CA ASP A 12 7.34 -35.24 -7.78
C ASP A 12 8.34 -36.30 -7.28
N PRO A 13 9.65 -36.00 -7.20
CA PRO A 13 10.60 -36.81 -6.48
C PRO A 13 10.14 -37.08 -5.04
N PHE A 14 10.27 -38.35 -4.61
CA PHE A 14 9.91 -38.73 -3.23
C PHE A 14 11.07 -38.59 -2.25
N ASP A 15 12.26 -38.29 -2.72
CA ASP A 15 13.45 -38.03 -1.93
C ASP A 15 13.68 -36.53 -1.75
N ALA A 16 14.10 -36.12 -0.56
CA ALA A 16 14.42 -34.75 -0.17
C ALA A 16 15.92 -34.60 0.16
N PRO A 17 16.51 -33.39 0.05
CA PRO A 17 17.90 -33.15 0.44
C PRO A 17 18.10 -33.34 1.95
N ASP A 18 19.36 -33.50 2.35
CA ASP A 18 19.84 -33.76 3.69
C ASP A 18 19.54 -35.17 4.20
N GLU A 19 20.05 -35.53 5.38
CA GLU A 19 19.84 -36.83 6.01
C GLU A 19 18.87 -36.73 7.18
N SER A 20 17.96 -37.70 7.25
CA SER A 20 16.97 -37.80 8.35
C SER A 20 16.79 -39.27 8.72
N ALA A 21 17.17 -39.63 9.95
CA ALA A 21 17.10 -41.00 10.46
C ALA A 21 15.68 -41.59 10.39
N ASN A 22 14.66 -40.76 10.70
CA ASN A 22 13.25 -41.18 10.72
C ASN A 22 12.66 -41.36 9.31
N CYS A 23 13.33 -40.84 8.27
CA CYS A 23 12.90 -40.92 6.88
C CYS A 23 13.83 -41.78 6.01
N ASN A 24 14.65 -42.62 6.64
CA ASN A 24 15.55 -43.55 5.95
C ASN A 24 15.10 -45.00 6.21
N TYR A 25 14.18 -45.49 5.37
CA TYR A 25 13.63 -46.85 5.47
C TYR A 25 13.46 -47.47 4.07
N PRO A 26 13.41 -48.82 3.97
CA PRO A 26 13.17 -49.48 2.70
C PRO A 26 11.73 -49.28 2.20
N ILE A 27 11.58 -49.00 0.89
CA ILE A 27 10.30 -48.98 0.21
C ILE A 27 10.28 -50.09 -0.83
N LYS A 28 9.36 -51.03 -0.65
CA LYS A 28 9.15 -52.13 -1.60
C LYS A 28 8.21 -51.72 -2.71
N ASN A 29 8.63 -51.83 -3.96
CA ASN A 29 7.78 -51.64 -5.12
C ASN A 29 6.76 -52.78 -5.21
N PRO A 30 5.44 -52.51 -5.20
CA PRO A 30 4.43 -53.57 -5.26
C PRO A 30 4.37 -54.27 -6.59
N ASN A 31 4.89 -53.69 -7.69
CA ASN A 31 4.83 -54.29 -9.03
C ASN A 31 6.02 -55.18 -9.34
N THR A 32 7.21 -54.88 -8.79
CA THR A 32 8.45 -55.59 -9.13
C THR A 32 9.06 -56.34 -7.96
N ASN A 33 8.59 -56.11 -6.74
CA ASN A 33 9.21 -56.53 -5.46
C ASN A 33 10.60 -55.96 -5.19
N GLU A 34 11.10 -55.04 -6.01
CA GLU A 34 12.34 -54.34 -5.82
C GLU A 34 12.28 -53.44 -4.58
N ILE A 35 13.38 -53.33 -3.83
CA ILE A 35 13.48 -52.52 -2.64
C ILE A 35 14.31 -51.28 -2.95
N PHE A 36 13.76 -50.10 -2.69
CA PHE A 36 14.42 -48.84 -2.84
C PHE A 36 14.78 -48.22 -1.50
N TYR A 37 15.94 -47.60 -1.44
CA TYR A 37 16.42 -46.77 -0.35
C TYR A 37 16.60 -45.34 -0.85
N PRO A 38 16.60 -44.32 0.05
CA PRO A 38 16.94 -42.97 -0.37
C PRO A 38 18.38 -42.94 -0.92
N PRO A 39 18.64 -42.06 -1.92
CA PRO A 39 20.02 -41.86 -2.38
C PRO A 39 20.94 -41.39 -1.24
N LYS A 40 22.24 -41.63 -1.35
CA LYS A 40 23.23 -41.18 -0.35
C LYS A 40 23.15 -39.68 -0.14
N GLY A 41 23.10 -39.24 1.11
CA GLY A 41 22.95 -37.83 1.50
C GLY A 41 21.52 -37.27 1.33
N ARG A 42 20.52 -38.14 1.17
CA ARG A 42 19.12 -37.79 1.05
C ARG A 42 18.25 -38.66 1.94
N HIS A 43 17.01 -38.29 2.11
CA HIS A 43 16.02 -39.06 2.87
C HIS A 43 14.69 -39.10 2.09
N TRP A 44 13.77 -39.98 2.50
CA TRP A 44 12.40 -39.93 1.96
C TRP A 44 11.63 -38.72 2.50
N ARG A 45 10.74 -38.19 1.70
CA ARG A 45 9.97 -36.97 1.98
C ARG A 45 9.14 -37.05 3.26
N PHE A 46 8.69 -38.25 3.63
CA PHE A 46 7.84 -38.49 4.79
C PHE A 46 8.43 -39.58 5.70
N SER A 47 7.97 -39.60 6.97
CA SER A 47 8.21 -40.74 7.87
C SER A 47 7.50 -41.99 7.36
N LYS A 48 7.87 -43.15 7.91
CA LYS A 48 7.30 -44.44 7.49
C LYS A 48 5.76 -44.46 7.65
N ASP A 49 5.23 -43.95 8.78
CA ASP A 49 3.80 -43.93 9.05
C ASP A 49 3.08 -43.05 8.04
N LYS A 50 3.60 -41.86 7.75
CA LYS A 50 3.04 -40.98 6.75
C LYS A 50 3.13 -41.53 5.33
N PHE A 51 4.21 -42.28 5.01
CA PHE A 51 4.30 -42.99 3.76
C PHE A 51 3.18 -44.02 3.59
N ASP A 52 2.88 -44.79 4.63
CA ASP A 52 1.83 -45.81 4.56
C ASP A 52 0.44 -45.16 4.36
N GLU A 53 0.18 -44.03 4.99
CA GLU A 53 -1.04 -43.23 4.74
C GLU A 53 -1.15 -42.79 3.27
N VAL A 54 -0.09 -42.15 2.72
CA VAL A 54 -0.13 -41.62 1.34
C VAL A 54 -0.07 -42.74 0.29
N LEU A 55 0.47 -43.90 0.64
CA LEU A 55 0.40 -45.10 -0.21
C LEU A 55 -1.03 -45.65 -0.27
N ALA A 56 -1.70 -45.76 0.88
CA ALA A 56 -3.11 -46.17 0.98
C ALA A 56 -4.04 -45.21 0.23
N ASP A 57 -3.70 -43.87 0.24
CA ASP A 57 -4.41 -42.83 -0.51
C ASP A 57 -4.07 -42.79 -2.02
N ASN A 58 -3.37 -43.80 -2.54
CA ASN A 58 -2.95 -43.87 -3.94
C ASN A 58 -2.14 -42.68 -4.43
N ARG A 59 -1.34 -42.07 -3.55
CA ARG A 59 -0.47 -40.92 -3.86
C ARG A 59 0.96 -41.29 -4.23
N ILE A 60 1.34 -42.55 -4.12
CA ILE A 60 2.67 -43.04 -4.49
C ILE A 60 2.58 -43.77 -5.84
N VAL A 61 3.47 -43.35 -6.75
CA VAL A 61 3.61 -43.97 -8.07
C VAL A 61 5.03 -44.42 -8.33
N PHE A 62 5.21 -45.44 -9.11
CA PHE A 62 6.52 -46.03 -9.46
C PHE A 62 6.85 -45.81 -10.95
N GLY A 63 6.63 -44.58 -11.42
CA GLY A 63 6.82 -44.16 -12.80
C GLY A 63 5.76 -44.73 -13.75
N LYS A 64 5.83 -44.36 -15.04
CA LYS A 64 4.85 -44.75 -16.05
C LYS A 64 4.75 -46.28 -16.26
N THR A 65 5.84 -47.01 -16.08
CA THR A 65 5.91 -48.46 -16.25
C THR A 65 5.72 -49.25 -14.95
N GLY A 66 5.56 -48.55 -13.84
CA GLY A 66 5.50 -49.16 -12.50
C GLY A 66 6.82 -49.72 -11.98
N LYS A 67 7.95 -49.44 -12.61
CA LYS A 67 9.27 -50.05 -12.29
C LYS A 67 10.28 -49.05 -11.72
N SER A 68 9.94 -47.79 -11.64
CA SER A 68 10.84 -46.73 -11.13
C SER A 68 10.83 -46.63 -9.60
N LYS A 69 11.76 -45.86 -9.03
CA LYS A 69 11.74 -45.49 -7.61
C LYS A 69 10.44 -44.75 -7.28
N PRO A 70 10.03 -44.73 -6.02
CA PRO A 70 8.78 -44.06 -5.62
C PRO A 70 8.78 -42.57 -5.95
N GLN A 71 7.63 -42.08 -6.39
CA GLN A 71 7.35 -40.68 -6.66
C GLN A 71 6.00 -40.33 -6.04
N TYR A 72 5.81 -39.04 -5.69
CA TYR A 72 4.61 -38.54 -5.05
C TYR A 72 3.71 -37.81 -6.07
N LYS A 73 2.42 -38.13 -6.09
CA LYS A 73 1.44 -37.42 -6.90
C LYS A 73 1.16 -36.06 -6.26
N ARG A 74 1.47 -34.99 -6.98
CA ARG A 74 1.02 -33.63 -6.65
C ARG A 74 -0.11 -33.26 -7.61
N PHE A 75 -1.28 -33.00 -7.07
CA PHE A 75 -2.44 -32.63 -7.84
C PHE A 75 -2.42 -31.16 -8.24
N GLN A 76 -3.03 -30.83 -9.36
CA GLN A 76 -3.12 -29.47 -9.89
C GLN A 76 -3.80 -28.53 -8.91
N PHE A 77 -4.90 -28.94 -8.28
CA PHE A 77 -5.60 -28.11 -7.30
C PHE A 77 -4.75 -27.77 -6.07
N GLU A 78 -3.84 -28.67 -5.64
CA GLU A 78 -2.93 -28.39 -4.53
C GLU A 78 -1.88 -27.35 -4.91
N ALA A 79 -1.42 -27.37 -6.16
CA ALA A 79 -0.49 -26.37 -6.69
C ALA A 79 -1.17 -25.01 -6.82
N GLU A 80 -2.41 -24.98 -7.31
CA GLU A 80 -3.21 -23.75 -7.42
C GLU A 80 -3.51 -23.13 -6.05
N GLN A 81 -3.86 -23.93 -5.04
CA GLN A 81 -4.07 -23.46 -3.66
C GLN A 81 -2.78 -22.92 -3.01
N ARG A 82 -1.64 -23.49 -3.36
CA ARG A 82 -0.35 -23.06 -2.81
C ARG A 82 0.12 -21.74 -3.40
N GLY A 83 -0.34 -21.40 -4.61
CA GLY A 83 0.13 -20.27 -5.40
C GLY A 83 1.56 -20.45 -5.90
N GLU A 84 2.02 -19.47 -6.65
CA GLU A 84 3.39 -19.38 -7.14
C GLU A 84 4.22 -18.43 -6.25
N ASN A 85 5.49 -18.75 -6.06
CA ASN A 85 6.39 -17.83 -5.38
C ASN A 85 6.62 -16.60 -6.26
N VAL A 86 6.51 -15.43 -5.65
CA VAL A 86 6.75 -14.16 -6.33
C VAL A 86 8.24 -14.03 -6.63
N ASN A 87 8.57 -13.82 -7.91
CA ASN A 87 9.94 -13.56 -8.32
C ASN A 87 10.43 -12.20 -7.81
N SER A 88 11.72 -12.09 -7.53
CA SER A 88 12.35 -10.81 -7.14
C SER A 88 12.54 -9.83 -8.31
N ILE A 89 12.42 -10.30 -9.56
CA ILE A 89 12.50 -9.50 -10.78
C ILE A 89 11.17 -9.62 -11.52
N TRP A 90 10.51 -8.49 -11.78
CA TRP A 90 9.24 -8.41 -12.49
C TRP A 90 9.45 -7.81 -13.89
N LEU A 91 9.38 -8.64 -14.90
CA LEU A 91 9.53 -8.24 -16.31
C LEU A 91 8.17 -8.04 -17.01
N ASP A 92 7.09 -8.43 -16.36
CA ASP A 92 5.71 -8.40 -16.84
C ASP A 92 4.88 -7.22 -16.31
N CYS A 93 5.51 -6.35 -15.51
CA CYS A 93 4.93 -5.07 -15.11
C CYS A 93 5.29 -3.98 -16.11
N ASP A 94 4.33 -3.13 -16.42
CA ASP A 94 4.52 -2.01 -17.34
C ASP A 94 5.63 -1.04 -16.89
N THR A 95 6.20 -0.31 -17.85
CA THR A 95 7.26 0.69 -17.60
C THR A 95 6.69 2.05 -17.15
N ALA A 96 7.55 2.93 -16.65
CA ALA A 96 7.18 4.32 -16.29
C ALA A 96 6.55 5.09 -17.47
N THR A 97 6.98 4.81 -18.71
CA THR A 97 6.39 5.39 -19.93
C THR A 97 4.91 5.04 -20.04
N ARG A 98 4.54 3.82 -19.67
CA ARG A 98 3.13 3.38 -19.69
C ARG A 98 2.30 4.17 -18.68
N GLY A 99 2.81 4.40 -17.47
CA GLY A 99 2.13 5.24 -16.47
C GLY A 99 1.88 6.65 -16.99
N THR A 100 2.84 7.25 -17.73
CA THR A 100 2.64 8.54 -18.36
C THR A 100 1.53 8.51 -19.43
N GLN A 101 1.48 7.46 -20.24
CA GLN A 101 0.41 7.27 -21.24
C GLN A 101 -0.95 7.09 -20.60
N GLU A 102 -1.04 6.37 -19.49
CA GLU A 102 -2.29 6.18 -18.74
C GLU A 102 -2.86 7.53 -18.27
N ILE A 103 -2.03 8.38 -17.65
CA ILE A 103 -2.45 9.72 -17.22
C ILE A 103 -2.82 10.60 -18.43
N GLN A 104 -2.03 10.59 -19.50
CA GLN A 104 -2.33 11.35 -20.70
C GLN A 104 -3.66 10.95 -21.34
N ASN A 105 -3.94 9.66 -21.41
CA ASN A 105 -5.21 9.17 -21.94
C ASN A 105 -6.40 9.53 -21.04
N LEU A 106 -6.18 9.52 -19.71
CA LEU A 106 -7.23 9.82 -18.74
C LEU A 106 -7.62 11.30 -18.71
N PHE A 107 -6.63 12.20 -18.88
CA PHE A 107 -6.79 13.65 -18.76
C PHE A 107 -6.63 14.41 -20.09
N GLU A 108 -6.38 13.70 -21.19
CA GLU A 108 -6.09 14.27 -22.52
C GLU A 108 -4.88 15.22 -22.53
N SER A 109 -4.07 15.20 -21.48
CA SER A 109 -2.91 16.08 -21.29
C SER A 109 -1.87 15.46 -20.32
N LYS A 110 -0.62 15.94 -20.43
CA LYS A 110 0.45 15.54 -19.53
C LYS A 110 0.45 16.40 -18.26
N ILE A 111 -0.44 16.11 -17.33
CA ILE A 111 -0.63 16.89 -16.09
C ILE A 111 0.27 16.44 -14.93
N PHE A 112 0.94 15.30 -15.05
CA PHE A 112 1.84 14.76 -14.02
C PHE A 112 3.10 14.17 -14.64
N SER A 113 4.27 14.40 -14.01
CA SER A 113 5.57 14.09 -14.63
C SER A 113 5.97 12.62 -14.55
N THR A 114 5.72 11.96 -13.42
CA THR A 114 6.24 10.62 -13.12
C THR A 114 5.20 9.67 -12.51
N PRO A 115 4.04 9.48 -13.16
CA PRO A 115 3.03 8.55 -12.67
C PRO A 115 3.55 7.11 -12.76
N LYS A 116 3.18 6.28 -11.80
CA LYS A 116 3.44 4.84 -11.86
C LYS A 116 2.35 4.15 -12.70
N PRO A 117 2.68 3.10 -13.48
CA PRO A 117 1.67 2.34 -14.21
C PRO A 117 0.79 1.52 -13.28
N GLU A 118 -0.49 1.42 -13.60
CA GLU A 118 -1.43 0.65 -12.77
C GLU A 118 -1.09 -0.84 -12.68
N ALA A 119 -0.51 -1.43 -13.72
CA ALA A 119 -0.08 -2.83 -13.70
C ALA A 119 0.96 -3.14 -12.61
N LEU A 120 1.89 -2.21 -12.34
CA LEU A 120 2.86 -2.34 -11.25
C LEU A 120 2.16 -2.33 -9.89
N LEU A 121 1.26 -1.36 -9.65
CA LEU A 121 0.52 -1.25 -8.40
C LEU A 121 -0.43 -2.43 -8.21
N LYS A 122 -1.05 -2.93 -9.30
CA LYS A 122 -1.84 -4.16 -9.27
C LYS A 122 -1.04 -5.32 -8.71
N ARG A 123 0.17 -5.56 -9.24
CA ARG A 123 1.06 -6.63 -8.76
C ARG A 123 1.39 -6.47 -7.27
N ILE A 124 1.76 -5.26 -6.84
CA ILE A 124 2.10 -4.99 -5.44
C ILE A 124 0.90 -5.29 -4.53
N ILE A 125 -0.28 -4.75 -4.85
CA ILE A 125 -1.50 -4.91 -4.06
C ILE A 125 -1.97 -6.38 -4.05
N GLU A 126 -1.86 -7.08 -5.17
CA GLU A 126 -2.28 -8.48 -5.31
C GLU A 126 -1.47 -9.44 -4.45
N ILE A 127 -0.16 -9.21 -4.32
CA ILE A 127 0.73 -10.08 -3.52
C ILE A 127 0.77 -9.73 -2.04
N SER A 128 0.34 -8.53 -1.65
CA SER A 128 0.47 -8.03 -0.26
C SER A 128 -0.85 -7.92 0.49
N THR A 129 -1.99 -7.99 -0.20
CA THR A 129 -3.31 -7.74 0.39
C THR A 129 -4.39 -8.68 -0.14
N GLN A 130 -5.48 -8.79 0.61
CA GLN A 130 -6.73 -9.44 0.21
C GLN A 130 -7.83 -8.39 -0.08
N PRO A 131 -8.94 -8.75 -0.76
CA PRO A 131 -10.10 -7.87 -0.87
C PRO A 131 -10.57 -7.36 0.51
N ASN A 132 -10.89 -6.06 0.58
CA ASN A 132 -11.27 -5.31 1.77
C ASN A 132 -10.13 -4.95 2.75
N ASP A 133 -8.89 -5.35 2.48
CA ASP A 133 -7.75 -4.84 3.24
C ASP A 133 -7.53 -3.35 2.96
N ILE A 134 -6.83 -2.67 3.89
CA ILE A 134 -6.51 -1.24 3.78
C ILE A 134 -5.13 -1.08 3.14
N VAL A 135 -5.07 -0.31 2.07
CA VAL A 135 -3.84 0.12 1.40
C VAL A 135 -3.57 1.58 1.73
N MET A 136 -2.42 1.88 2.29
CA MET A 136 -2.02 3.26 2.62
C MET A 136 -0.86 3.73 1.76
N ASP A 137 -0.97 4.92 1.17
CA ASP A 137 0.09 5.60 0.43
C ASP A 137 0.18 7.06 0.88
N PHE A 138 1.22 7.40 1.61
CA PHE A 138 1.44 8.75 2.13
C PHE A 138 2.34 9.63 1.25
N PHE A 139 2.63 9.18 0.03
CA PHE A 139 3.20 9.95 -1.08
C PHE A 139 2.40 9.70 -2.35
N LEU A 140 1.09 9.98 -2.28
CA LEU A 140 0.07 9.53 -3.23
C LEU A 140 0.37 9.93 -4.69
N GLY A 141 0.98 11.08 -4.89
CA GLY A 141 1.33 11.59 -6.22
C GLY A 141 0.10 11.71 -7.12
N SER A 142 0.13 11.02 -8.25
CA SER A 142 -0.99 11.03 -9.21
C SER A 142 -2.18 10.12 -8.84
N GLY A 143 -2.21 9.55 -7.63
CA GLY A 143 -3.32 8.71 -7.17
C GLY A 143 -3.34 7.29 -7.74
N THR A 144 -2.23 6.78 -8.30
CA THR A 144 -2.24 5.45 -8.92
C THR A 144 -2.54 4.35 -7.91
N THR A 145 -1.95 4.42 -6.72
CA THR A 145 -2.17 3.42 -5.65
C THR A 145 -3.64 3.35 -5.25
N SER A 146 -4.27 4.50 -4.97
CA SER A 146 -5.69 4.58 -4.61
C SER A 146 -6.60 4.11 -5.74
N ALA A 147 -6.31 4.50 -6.99
CA ALA A 147 -7.05 4.07 -8.16
C ALA A 147 -7.06 2.54 -8.32
N VAL A 148 -5.88 1.90 -8.17
CA VAL A 148 -5.76 0.43 -8.28
C VAL A 148 -6.39 -0.27 -7.08
N ALA A 149 -6.19 0.24 -5.86
CA ALA A 149 -6.81 -0.30 -4.65
C ALA A 149 -8.35 -0.30 -4.78
N HIS A 150 -8.94 0.82 -5.22
CA HIS A 150 -10.36 0.97 -5.47
C HIS A 150 -10.88 -0.05 -6.49
N LYS A 151 -10.25 -0.14 -7.67
CA LYS A 151 -10.60 -1.10 -8.73
C LYS A 151 -10.49 -2.56 -8.28
N MET A 152 -9.63 -2.86 -7.31
CA MET A 152 -9.40 -4.21 -6.78
C MET A 152 -10.17 -4.50 -5.50
N ASN A 153 -11.14 -3.67 -5.11
CA ASN A 153 -11.93 -3.81 -3.88
C ASN A 153 -11.08 -3.81 -2.59
N ARG A 154 -10.08 -2.95 -2.53
CA ARG A 154 -9.37 -2.61 -1.29
C ARG A 154 -9.85 -1.27 -0.79
N GLN A 155 -9.88 -1.10 0.52
CA GLN A 155 -9.96 0.22 1.13
C GLN A 155 -8.62 0.94 0.94
N TYR A 156 -8.62 2.27 0.95
CA TYR A 156 -7.35 2.99 0.79
C TYR A 156 -7.35 4.31 1.56
N ILE A 157 -6.14 4.69 1.98
CA ILE A 157 -5.83 5.98 2.57
C ILE A 157 -4.70 6.57 1.73
N GLY A 158 -4.98 7.64 1.00
CA GLY A 158 -3.99 8.35 0.19
C GLY A 158 -3.70 9.72 0.80
N ILE A 159 -2.43 10.05 1.03
CA ILE A 159 -1.99 11.32 1.58
C ILE A 159 -1.06 12.00 0.58
N GLU A 160 -1.30 13.28 0.32
CA GLU A 160 -0.46 14.13 -0.54
C GLU A 160 -0.44 15.54 0.03
N GLN A 161 0.73 16.15 0.09
CA GLN A 161 0.86 17.52 0.61
C GLN A 161 0.87 18.60 -0.49
N MET A 162 1.00 18.21 -1.75
CA MET A 162 1.15 19.13 -2.87
C MET A 162 -0.20 19.59 -3.42
N ASP A 163 -0.29 20.81 -3.85
CA ASP A 163 -1.54 21.47 -4.34
C ASP A 163 -2.21 20.74 -5.51
N TYR A 164 -1.48 19.88 -6.25
CA TYR A 164 -2.06 19.11 -7.35
C TYR A 164 -2.98 17.97 -6.89
N ILE A 165 -3.08 17.66 -5.61
CA ILE A 165 -3.92 16.54 -5.11
C ILE A 165 -5.36 16.68 -5.63
N GLU A 166 -5.95 17.84 -5.53
CA GLU A 166 -7.33 18.08 -5.98
C GLU A 166 -7.46 17.92 -7.50
N SER A 167 -6.58 18.58 -8.27
CA SER A 167 -6.66 18.61 -9.73
C SER A 167 -6.21 17.33 -10.43
N VAL A 168 -5.45 16.48 -9.77
CA VAL A 168 -4.92 15.24 -10.35
C VAL A 168 -5.49 14.01 -9.65
N SER A 169 -5.20 13.81 -8.37
CA SER A 169 -5.51 12.56 -7.67
C SER A 169 -7.01 12.41 -7.43
N VAL A 170 -7.68 13.47 -6.97
CA VAL A 170 -9.14 13.49 -6.74
C VAL A 170 -9.88 13.32 -8.07
N GLU A 171 -9.48 14.05 -9.11
CA GLU A 171 -10.09 13.93 -10.43
C GLU A 171 -9.88 12.54 -11.05
N ARG A 172 -8.71 11.92 -10.82
CA ARG A 172 -8.49 10.52 -11.22
C ARG A 172 -9.47 9.58 -10.54
N LEU A 173 -9.66 9.72 -9.23
CA LEU A 173 -10.59 8.86 -8.48
C LEU A 173 -12.04 9.05 -8.90
N LYS A 174 -12.47 10.27 -9.23
CA LYS A 174 -13.79 10.53 -9.81
C LYS A 174 -13.98 9.73 -11.11
N LYS A 175 -13.00 9.79 -12.02
CA LYS A 175 -13.03 9.01 -13.28
C LYS A 175 -13.01 7.50 -13.05
N VAL A 176 -12.31 7.02 -12.03
CA VAL A 176 -12.35 5.60 -11.63
C VAL A 176 -13.76 5.20 -11.21
N ILE A 177 -14.43 5.99 -10.36
CA ILE A 177 -15.81 5.74 -9.94
C ILE A 177 -16.77 5.78 -11.14
N GLU A 178 -16.55 6.66 -12.11
CA GLU A 178 -17.31 6.74 -13.35
C GLU A 178 -17.07 5.54 -14.29
N GLY A 179 -16.11 4.66 -13.99
CA GLY A 179 -15.85 3.46 -14.76
C GLY A 179 -14.91 3.66 -15.95
N GLU A 180 -13.89 4.53 -15.79
CA GLU A 180 -12.88 4.70 -16.84
C GLU A 180 -12.22 3.37 -17.25
N GLN A 181 -11.83 3.25 -18.53
CA GLN A 181 -11.38 1.98 -19.12
C GLN A 181 -9.88 1.94 -19.42
N GLY A 182 -9.09 2.80 -18.78
CA GLY A 182 -7.61 2.80 -18.85
C GLY A 182 -6.96 1.81 -17.89
N GLY A 183 -5.64 1.83 -17.86
CA GLY A 183 -4.84 1.04 -16.93
C GLY A 183 -5.26 -0.43 -16.87
N ILE A 184 -5.57 -0.93 -15.68
CA ILE A 184 -5.99 -2.30 -15.43
C ILE A 184 -7.49 -2.54 -15.63
N SER A 185 -8.30 -1.51 -15.87
CA SER A 185 -9.78 -1.58 -15.86
C SER A 185 -10.32 -2.70 -16.73
N LYS A 186 -9.82 -2.83 -17.97
CA LYS A 186 -10.25 -3.89 -18.88
C LYS A 186 -9.85 -5.28 -18.40
N ALA A 187 -8.65 -5.42 -17.83
CA ALA A 187 -8.14 -6.71 -17.38
C ALA A 187 -8.91 -7.29 -16.20
N ILE A 188 -9.49 -6.44 -15.36
CA ILE A 188 -10.29 -6.84 -14.19
C ILE A 188 -11.80 -6.64 -14.40
N ASN A 189 -12.22 -6.25 -15.61
CA ASN A 189 -13.61 -5.97 -15.96
C ASN A 189 -14.26 -4.88 -15.06
N TRP A 190 -13.52 -3.81 -14.80
CA TRP A 190 -14.00 -2.69 -13.99
C TRP A 190 -15.15 -1.96 -14.69
N GLN A 191 -16.24 -1.70 -13.96
CA GLN A 191 -17.45 -1.03 -14.47
C GLN A 191 -17.76 0.28 -13.76
N GLY A 192 -16.88 0.69 -12.83
CA GLY A 192 -17.15 1.87 -12.00
C GLY A 192 -17.86 1.51 -10.70
N GLY A 193 -18.23 2.55 -9.96
CA GLY A 193 -18.92 2.47 -8.67
C GLY A 193 -17.99 2.69 -7.48
N GLY A 194 -18.58 2.62 -6.30
CA GLY A 194 -17.93 2.96 -5.04
C GLY A 194 -17.94 4.47 -4.76
N GLU A 195 -17.26 4.85 -3.70
CA GLU A 195 -17.13 6.24 -3.26
C GLU A 195 -15.78 6.45 -2.57
N PHE A 196 -15.37 7.68 -2.37
CA PHE A 196 -14.24 8.07 -1.55
C PHE A 196 -14.51 9.39 -0.85
N ILE A 197 -13.83 9.63 0.23
CA ILE A 197 -13.88 10.89 0.96
C ILE A 197 -12.58 11.65 0.67
N TYR A 198 -12.72 12.91 0.28
CA TYR A 198 -11.62 13.86 0.19
C TYR A 198 -11.79 14.92 1.26
N PHE A 199 -10.72 15.19 1.99
CA PHE A 199 -10.68 16.27 2.96
C PHE A 199 -9.27 16.86 3.04
N GLU A 200 -9.22 18.12 3.42
CA GLU A 200 -7.97 18.82 3.74
C GLU A 200 -7.89 19.01 5.24
N LEU A 201 -6.72 18.75 5.78
CA LEU A 201 -6.49 19.00 7.19
C LEU A 201 -6.53 20.50 7.45
N ALA A 202 -7.32 20.92 8.42
CA ALA A 202 -7.44 22.33 8.79
C ALA A 202 -6.10 22.88 9.26
N LYS A 203 -5.64 23.96 8.65
CA LYS A 203 -4.39 24.63 8.99
C LYS A 203 -4.66 25.62 10.13
N PHE A 204 -4.43 25.23 11.36
CA PHE A 204 -4.67 26.09 12.53
C PHE A 204 -4.01 27.48 12.40
N ASN A 205 -2.79 27.51 11.86
CA ASN A 205 -2.06 28.76 11.68
C ASN A 205 -2.45 29.54 10.41
N GLN A 206 -3.38 29.07 9.59
CA GLN A 206 -3.73 29.74 8.32
C GLN A 206 -4.25 31.18 8.54
N LYS A 207 -5.05 31.40 9.58
CA LYS A 207 -5.54 32.74 9.94
C LYS A 207 -4.42 33.77 10.19
N PHE A 208 -3.27 33.32 10.70
CA PHE A 208 -2.11 34.17 10.88
C PHE A 208 -1.38 34.41 9.56
N ILE A 209 -1.29 33.41 8.69
CA ILE A 209 -0.70 33.53 7.35
C ILE A 209 -1.45 34.57 6.54
N ASP A 210 -2.79 34.54 6.56
CA ASP A 210 -3.62 35.52 5.88
C ASP A 210 -3.41 36.93 6.44
N LYS A 211 -3.38 37.08 7.78
CA LYS A 211 -3.10 38.37 8.42
C LYS A 211 -1.71 38.91 8.05
N ILE A 212 -0.66 38.06 8.00
CA ILE A 212 0.68 38.47 7.60
C ILE A 212 0.69 38.95 6.15
N SER A 213 0.01 38.25 5.26
CA SER A 213 -0.04 38.60 3.84
C SER A 213 -0.59 40.01 3.63
N ASP A 214 -1.65 40.37 4.36
CA ASP A 214 -2.30 41.68 4.27
C ASP A 214 -1.66 42.76 5.16
N ALA A 215 -0.72 42.40 6.02
CA ALA A 215 -0.13 43.30 7.04
C ALA A 215 0.63 44.46 6.41
N LYS A 216 0.44 45.64 7.02
CA LYS A 216 1.25 46.87 6.83
C LYS A 216 2.26 47.02 7.96
N VAL A 217 3.26 47.89 7.76
CA VAL A 217 4.33 48.15 8.77
C VAL A 217 3.79 48.37 10.19
N LYS A 218 2.66 49.08 10.32
CA LYS A 218 2.03 49.35 11.62
C LYS A 218 1.39 48.15 12.29
N ASP A 219 1.07 47.11 11.53
CA ASP A 219 0.28 45.97 12.01
C ASP A 219 1.16 44.76 12.38
N ILE A 220 2.37 44.67 11.79
CA ILE A 220 3.22 43.46 11.84
C ILE A 220 3.70 43.11 13.26
N LEU A 221 3.95 44.11 14.11
CA LEU A 221 4.37 43.87 15.49
C LEU A 221 3.23 43.34 16.37
N ASN A 222 2.00 43.78 16.11
CA ASN A 222 0.82 43.22 16.78
C ASN A 222 0.56 41.78 16.36
N ILE A 223 0.74 41.48 15.06
CA ILE A 223 0.63 40.13 14.53
C ILE A 223 1.73 39.23 15.14
N TYR A 224 2.96 39.74 15.30
CA TYR A 224 4.02 39.02 15.99
C TYR A 224 3.62 38.62 17.41
N ASP A 225 3.09 39.55 18.20
CA ASP A 225 2.64 39.29 19.56
C ASP A 225 1.51 38.27 19.59
N GLU A 226 0.53 38.41 18.68
CA GLU A 226 -0.59 37.49 18.56
C GLU A 226 -0.14 36.08 18.19
N ILE A 227 0.85 35.94 17.30
CA ILE A 227 1.47 34.66 16.96
C ILE A 227 2.16 34.04 18.18
N CYS A 228 2.95 34.80 18.93
CA CYS A 228 3.61 34.31 20.12
C CYS A 228 2.65 33.86 21.24
N GLU A 229 1.44 34.39 21.27
CA GLU A 229 0.43 34.06 22.28
C GLU A 229 -0.53 32.97 21.89
N LYS A 230 -0.90 32.91 20.60
CA LYS A 230 -2.04 32.11 20.12
C LYS A 230 -1.75 31.16 18.99
N ALA A 231 -0.57 31.28 18.34
CA ALA A 231 -0.23 30.35 17.26
C ALA A 231 0.34 29.05 17.82
N PHE A 232 0.19 27.99 17.05
CA PHE A 232 0.75 26.70 17.39
C PHE A 232 2.25 26.65 17.01
N LEU A 233 3.17 26.64 17.98
CA LEU A 233 4.61 26.80 17.81
C LEU A 233 5.43 25.70 18.53
N ASN A 234 4.98 24.43 18.51
CA ASN A 234 5.54 23.40 19.40
C ASN A 234 6.81 22.70 18.89
N TYR A 235 7.22 22.85 17.63
CA TYR A 235 8.31 22.03 17.10
C TYR A 235 9.65 22.75 16.98
N ASP A 236 9.69 23.93 16.36
CA ASP A 236 10.96 24.60 16.02
C ASP A 236 11.09 26.01 16.63
N ALA A 237 10.03 26.53 17.24
CA ALA A 237 10.03 27.86 17.80
C ALA A 237 9.40 27.85 19.20
N ASP A 238 10.25 28.04 20.23
CA ASP A 238 9.76 28.30 21.57
C ASP A 238 9.23 29.76 21.63
N SER A 239 7.95 29.91 21.99
CA SER A 239 7.29 31.21 22.14
C SER A 239 8.02 32.15 23.14
N LYS A 240 8.74 31.61 24.13
CA LYS A 240 9.57 32.38 25.05
C LYS A 240 10.78 32.96 24.34
N ILE A 241 11.49 32.17 23.55
CA ILE A 241 12.65 32.61 22.77
C ILE A 241 12.24 33.70 21.78
N LEU A 242 11.07 33.54 21.13
CA LEU A 242 10.55 34.58 20.24
C LEU A 242 10.26 35.87 20.97
N LYS A 243 9.64 35.81 22.14
CA LYS A 243 9.36 37.03 22.95
C LYS A 243 10.64 37.77 23.33
N ASP A 244 11.68 37.04 23.70
CA ASP A 244 12.99 37.62 24.07
C ASP A 244 13.73 38.26 22.87
N LYS A 245 13.47 37.77 21.64
CA LYS A 245 14.08 38.27 20.39
C LYS A 245 13.23 39.30 19.63
N LYS A 246 12.19 39.82 20.24
CA LYS A 246 11.30 40.80 19.59
C LYS A 246 12.03 42.09 19.14
N ASP A 247 13.09 42.52 19.84
CA ASP A 247 13.84 43.69 19.45
C ASP A 247 14.69 43.44 18.20
N ASP A 248 15.30 42.25 18.06
CA ASP A 248 15.99 41.83 16.84
C ASP A 248 15.03 41.81 15.64
N PHE A 249 13.79 41.33 15.84
CA PHE A 249 12.75 41.33 14.82
C PHE A 249 12.35 42.72 14.31
N LYS A 250 12.40 43.75 15.16
CA LYS A 250 12.11 45.15 14.78
C LYS A 250 13.16 45.73 13.82
N GLU A 251 14.38 45.19 13.80
CA GLU A 251 15.45 45.63 12.92
C GLU A 251 15.23 45.21 11.46
N PHE A 252 14.40 44.18 11.23
CA PHE A 252 14.06 43.70 9.87
C PHE A 252 13.13 44.69 9.15
N ASN A 253 13.27 44.76 7.81
CA ASN A 253 12.28 45.44 7.00
C ASN A 253 10.97 44.63 6.90
N LEU A 254 9.88 45.23 6.42
CA LEU A 254 8.55 44.60 6.38
C LEU A 254 8.55 43.28 5.62
N ALA A 255 9.29 43.18 4.51
CA ALA A 255 9.36 41.95 3.71
C ALA A 255 10.04 40.83 4.51
N GLU A 256 11.17 41.11 5.11
CA GLU A 256 11.90 40.18 5.98
C GLU A 256 11.09 39.78 7.22
N GLN A 257 10.35 40.72 7.82
CA GLN A 257 9.44 40.41 8.92
C GLN A 257 8.34 39.46 8.54
N LYS A 258 7.71 39.66 7.39
CA LYS A 258 6.69 38.74 6.83
C LYS A 258 7.25 37.37 6.55
N GLU A 259 8.38 37.30 5.86
CA GLU A 259 9.05 36.06 5.52
C GLU A 259 9.45 35.26 6.78
N PHE A 260 10.00 35.94 7.80
CA PHE A 260 10.35 35.33 9.08
C PHE A 260 9.14 34.70 9.76
N LEU A 261 8.01 35.43 9.87
CA LEU A 261 6.80 34.93 10.50
C LEU A 261 6.18 33.77 9.70
N LEU A 262 6.14 33.85 8.37
CA LEU A 262 5.66 32.77 7.52
C LEU A 262 6.51 31.52 7.66
N ASN A 263 7.84 31.65 7.74
CA ASN A 263 8.72 30.51 7.92
C ASN A 263 8.49 29.81 9.26
N ILE A 264 8.29 30.58 10.34
CA ILE A 264 7.95 30.00 11.66
C ILE A 264 6.62 29.25 11.60
N LEU A 265 5.57 29.85 11.02
CA LEU A 265 4.26 29.25 10.95
C LEU A 265 4.23 28.02 10.03
N ASN A 266 4.93 28.06 8.90
CA ASN A 266 5.01 26.94 7.96
C ASN A 266 5.73 25.71 8.57
N LYS A 267 6.76 25.92 9.38
CA LYS A 267 7.44 24.84 10.10
C LYS A 267 6.59 24.22 11.20
N ASN A 268 5.65 24.98 11.74
CA ASN A 268 4.75 24.60 12.83
C ASN A 268 3.29 24.43 12.36
N MET A 269 3.06 24.02 11.12
CA MET A 269 1.75 23.60 10.65
C MET A 269 1.39 22.27 11.30
N LEU A 270 0.58 22.33 12.34
CA LEU A 270 0.06 21.14 13.00
C LEU A 270 -1.45 21.06 12.83
N TYR A 271 -1.88 19.83 12.79
CA TYR A 271 -3.28 19.46 12.74
C TYR A 271 -3.79 19.20 14.14
N VAL A 272 -5.05 19.51 14.40
CA VAL A 272 -5.69 19.20 15.66
C VAL A 272 -6.07 17.72 15.66
N ASN A 273 -5.67 16.98 16.72
CA ASN A 273 -6.05 15.60 16.89
C ASN A 273 -7.56 15.48 17.19
N LEU A 274 -8.15 14.32 16.88
CA LEU A 274 -9.56 14.06 17.17
C LEU A 274 -9.89 14.27 18.66
N ASP A 275 -9.01 13.84 19.57
CA ASP A 275 -9.17 14.00 21.01
C ASP A 275 -9.26 15.48 21.45
N ASP A 276 -8.66 16.37 20.69
CA ASP A 276 -8.64 17.82 20.94
C ASP A 276 -9.69 18.59 20.13
N ILE A 277 -10.52 17.92 19.35
CA ILE A 277 -11.46 18.55 18.40
C ILE A 277 -12.53 19.43 19.08
N GLU A 278 -12.84 19.16 20.33
CA GLU A 278 -13.79 19.91 21.14
C GLU A 278 -13.14 21.07 21.93
N ASP A 279 -11.81 21.18 21.91
CA ASP A 279 -11.12 22.28 22.61
C ASP A 279 -11.39 23.62 21.92
N GLU A 280 -11.99 24.55 22.66
CA GLU A 280 -12.36 25.88 22.19
C GLU A 280 -11.17 26.72 21.72
N ASN A 281 -9.95 26.44 22.19
CA ASN A 281 -8.75 27.14 21.78
C ASN A 281 -8.42 26.94 20.29
N TYR A 282 -8.88 25.87 19.68
CA TYR A 282 -8.63 25.55 18.26
C TYR A 282 -9.66 26.17 17.32
N GLU A 283 -10.77 26.71 17.84
CA GLU A 283 -11.83 27.38 17.04
C GLU A 283 -12.32 26.55 15.83
N ILE A 284 -12.40 25.21 15.99
CA ILE A 284 -12.83 24.32 14.90
C ILE A 284 -14.32 24.50 14.62
N SER A 285 -14.69 24.63 13.34
CA SER A 285 -16.06 24.84 12.96
C SER A 285 -16.94 23.63 13.30
N GLN A 286 -18.22 23.87 13.62
CA GLN A 286 -19.16 22.80 13.92
C GLN A 286 -19.30 21.81 12.75
N LYS A 287 -19.24 22.30 11.52
CA LYS A 287 -19.28 21.48 10.30
C LYS A 287 -18.08 20.53 10.22
N ASP A 288 -16.88 21.01 10.56
CA ASP A 288 -15.67 20.18 10.52
C ASP A 288 -15.69 19.15 11.65
N LYS A 289 -16.23 19.49 12.82
CA LYS A 289 -16.44 18.54 13.92
C LYS A 289 -17.39 17.43 13.53
N GLU A 290 -18.53 17.75 12.91
CA GLU A 290 -19.51 16.79 12.42
C GLU A 290 -18.91 15.88 11.34
N LEU A 291 -18.18 16.45 10.37
CA LEU A 291 -17.52 15.68 9.32
C LEU A 291 -16.51 14.67 9.89
N ASN A 292 -15.73 15.07 10.90
CA ASN A 292 -14.77 14.17 11.54
C ASN A 292 -15.48 13.06 12.34
N LYS A 293 -16.55 13.37 13.08
CA LYS A 293 -17.35 12.37 13.79
C LYS A 293 -17.98 11.37 12.84
N ASP A 294 -18.54 11.81 11.73
CA ASP A 294 -19.09 10.94 10.70
C ASP A 294 -18.00 10.03 10.09
N PHE A 295 -16.79 10.56 9.87
CA PHE A 295 -15.67 9.78 9.33
C PHE A 295 -15.23 8.65 10.28
N TYR A 296 -15.19 8.91 11.59
CA TYR A 296 -14.81 7.92 12.58
C TYR A 296 -15.98 7.06 13.08
N ASN A 297 -17.19 7.27 12.58
CA ASN A 297 -18.44 6.58 13.00
C ASN A 297 -18.74 6.74 14.50
N GLU A 298 -18.53 7.92 15.06
CA GLU A 298 -18.89 8.29 16.43
C GLU A 298 -20.21 9.08 16.51
#